data_de0cfba7429552ccc3286914531b3df1
#
_entry.id   de0cfba7429552ccc3286914531b3df1
#
_cell.length_a   1.000
_cell.length_b   1.000
_cell.length_c   1.000
_cell.angle_alpha   90.00
_cell.angle_beta   90.00
_cell.angle_gamma   90.00
#
_symmetry.space_group_name_H-M   'P 1'
#
loop_
_entity.id
_entity.type
_entity.pdbx_description
1 polymer ?
#
loop_
_entity_poly.entity_id
_entity_poly.type
_entity_poly.pdbx_seq_one_letter_code
_entity_poly.pdbx_strand_id
1 'polypeptide(L)'
;MNNKPVTAIIVGAGHRAMIYSELAKTNPELLRIVGVADPNPIKRQKAMEHFGFSEDMCFESAQELAEKGRLADAIINGTMDNQHIETAIPLLDVGYDMLLEKPFAVNEEEALKLKACAEKNNSKVMICHVLRYTPFYYSIKERIKNGEIGDIINIQTTEHVSYHHLSTSYVRGKWANSDNCHTTMLLAKCCHDMDIMMWMMSETKPSQISSFGSKYQFRPECRLYENGSVLKINIDIELQY
;
A
#
# COMPACT_ATOMS: atom_id res chain seq x y z
N MET A 1 25.44 18.15 -1.57
CA MET A 1 24.43 17.14 -1.21
C MET A 1 25.16 15.83 -0.98
N ASN A 2 24.87 15.10 0.08
CA ASN A 2 25.60 13.86 0.42
C ASN A 2 25.32 12.82 -0.66
N ASN A 3 26.36 12.42 -1.42
CA ASN A 3 26.26 11.49 -2.55
C ASN A 3 26.15 9.99 -2.11
N LYS A 4 25.61 9.72 -0.92
CA LYS A 4 25.41 8.34 -0.48
C LYS A 4 23.96 7.91 -0.82
N PRO A 5 23.77 6.70 -1.38
CA PRO A 5 22.43 6.16 -1.59
C PRO A 5 21.67 6.02 -0.26
N VAL A 6 20.37 6.21 -0.30
CA VAL A 6 19.49 5.87 0.82
C VAL A 6 19.53 4.36 1.02
N THR A 7 19.74 3.91 2.24
CA THR A 7 19.67 2.48 2.57
C THR A 7 18.25 2.13 3.03
N ALA A 8 17.72 0.99 2.55
CA ALA A 8 16.39 0.55 2.95
C ALA A 8 16.34 -0.96 3.24
N ILE A 9 15.43 -1.35 4.14
CA ILE A 9 15.08 -2.73 4.44
C ILE A 9 13.64 -2.97 3.98
N ILE A 10 13.41 -4.12 3.32
CA ILE A 10 12.09 -4.55 2.87
C ILE A 10 11.37 -5.22 4.04
N VAL A 11 10.14 -4.82 4.33
CA VAL A 11 9.25 -5.48 5.29
C VAL A 11 8.02 -6.00 4.55
N GLY A 12 7.85 -7.33 4.54
CA GLY A 12 6.91 -7.99 3.66
C GLY A 12 7.39 -8.03 2.21
N ALA A 13 8.24 -8.99 1.88
CA ALA A 13 8.82 -9.19 0.54
C ALA A 13 7.79 -9.74 -0.46
N GLY A 14 6.66 -9.06 -0.55
CA GLY A 14 5.61 -9.28 -1.53
C GLY A 14 5.93 -8.59 -2.87
N HIS A 15 5.04 -8.81 -3.84
CA HIS A 15 5.21 -8.29 -5.20
C HIS A 15 5.41 -6.77 -5.24
N ARG A 16 4.65 -5.99 -4.44
CA ARG A 16 4.75 -4.53 -4.46
C ARG A 16 6.06 -4.01 -3.89
N ALA A 17 6.44 -4.49 -2.70
CA ALA A 17 7.70 -4.08 -2.08
C ALA A 17 8.91 -4.42 -2.98
N MET A 18 8.91 -5.59 -3.61
CA MET A 18 9.96 -5.98 -4.56
C MET A 18 10.02 -5.04 -5.77
N ILE A 19 8.88 -4.66 -6.35
CA ILE A 19 8.84 -3.70 -7.48
C ILE A 19 9.43 -2.34 -7.08
N TYR A 20 9.05 -1.79 -5.92
CA TYR A 20 9.62 -0.51 -5.48
C TYR A 20 11.13 -0.60 -5.24
N SER A 21 11.57 -1.74 -4.77
CA SER A 21 12.99 -2.00 -4.49
C SER A 21 13.84 -2.17 -5.75
N GLU A 22 13.23 -2.42 -6.93
CA GLU A 22 13.96 -2.49 -8.22
C GLU A 22 14.71 -1.19 -8.56
N LEU A 23 14.32 -0.06 -7.99
CA LEU A 23 15.09 1.17 -8.10
C LEU A 23 16.55 0.99 -7.64
N ALA A 24 16.79 0.13 -6.65
CA ALA A 24 18.16 -0.17 -6.20
C ALA A 24 19.02 -0.88 -7.25
N LYS A 25 18.39 -1.55 -8.24
CA LYS A 25 19.09 -2.19 -9.36
C LYS A 25 19.31 -1.22 -10.52
N THR A 26 18.33 -0.38 -10.79
CA THR A 26 18.39 0.58 -11.91
C THR A 26 19.16 1.85 -11.57
N ASN A 27 19.12 2.27 -10.30
CA ASN A 27 19.73 3.50 -9.80
C ASN A 27 20.41 3.26 -8.44
N PRO A 28 21.49 2.46 -8.38
CA PRO A 28 22.14 2.08 -7.13
C PRO A 28 22.79 3.26 -6.39
N GLU A 29 22.99 4.36 -7.09
CA GLU A 29 23.46 5.63 -6.49
C GLU A 29 22.36 6.36 -5.69
N LEU A 30 21.08 6.02 -5.89
CA LEU A 30 19.94 6.60 -5.18
C LEU A 30 19.45 5.72 -4.04
N LEU A 31 19.35 4.41 -4.26
CA LEU A 31 18.78 3.46 -3.30
C LEU A 31 19.65 2.21 -3.21
N ARG A 32 19.80 1.69 -2.00
CA ARG A 32 20.42 0.40 -1.73
C ARG A 32 19.55 -0.41 -0.76
N ILE A 33 19.14 -1.60 -1.17
CA ILE A 33 18.47 -2.55 -0.28
C ILE A 33 19.54 -3.29 0.51
N VAL A 34 19.41 -3.27 1.85
CA VAL A 34 20.41 -3.83 2.76
C VAL A 34 19.87 -4.95 3.65
N GLY A 35 18.57 -5.26 3.58
CA GLY A 35 17.99 -6.33 4.37
C GLY A 35 16.52 -6.59 4.04
N VAL A 36 15.95 -7.59 4.67
CA VAL A 36 14.55 -8.03 4.51
C VAL A 36 13.98 -8.59 5.80
N ALA A 37 12.70 -8.28 6.07
CA ALA A 37 11.90 -8.94 7.10
C ALA A 37 10.63 -9.53 6.44
N ASP A 38 10.48 -10.84 6.46
CA ASP A 38 9.30 -11.57 5.96
C ASP A 38 9.23 -12.94 6.68
N PRO A 39 8.08 -13.42 7.17
CA PRO A 39 7.99 -14.71 7.82
C PRO A 39 8.33 -15.90 6.89
N ASN A 40 8.23 -15.72 5.57
CA ASN A 40 8.51 -16.76 4.61
C ASN A 40 10.02 -16.81 4.26
N PRO A 41 10.75 -17.90 4.64
CA PRO A 41 12.19 -18.01 4.39
C PRO A 41 12.54 -17.97 2.89
N ILE A 42 11.69 -18.51 2.03
CA ILE A 42 11.92 -18.51 0.57
C ILE A 42 11.90 -17.06 0.03
N LYS A 43 11.04 -16.20 0.56
CA LYS A 43 11.01 -14.80 0.15
C LYS A 43 12.23 -14.04 0.67
N ARG A 44 12.66 -14.30 1.91
CA ARG A 44 13.88 -13.72 2.46
C ARG A 44 15.09 -14.09 1.60
N GLN A 45 15.25 -15.37 1.29
CA GLN A 45 16.32 -15.86 0.43
C GLN A 45 16.30 -15.21 -0.94
N LYS A 46 15.14 -15.15 -1.60
CA LYS A 46 15.01 -14.50 -2.92
C LYS A 46 15.38 -13.02 -2.88
N ALA A 47 14.98 -12.28 -1.86
CA ALA A 47 15.35 -10.88 -1.72
C ALA A 47 16.85 -10.71 -1.46
N MET A 48 17.42 -11.54 -0.59
CA MET A 48 18.86 -11.57 -0.30
C MET A 48 19.69 -11.83 -1.56
N GLU A 49 19.38 -12.87 -2.32
CA GLU A 49 20.06 -13.21 -3.56
C GLU A 49 19.89 -12.10 -4.62
N HIS A 50 18.69 -11.52 -4.70
CA HIS A 50 18.39 -10.51 -5.72
C HIS A 50 19.12 -9.19 -5.46
N PHE A 51 19.20 -8.73 -4.21
CA PHE A 51 19.84 -7.46 -3.86
C PHE A 51 21.26 -7.58 -3.32
N GLY A 52 21.72 -8.77 -2.99
CA GLY A 52 23.11 -9.06 -2.64
C GLY A 52 23.54 -8.59 -1.24
N PHE A 53 22.64 -8.60 -0.26
CA PHE A 53 22.96 -8.37 1.15
C PHE A 53 23.22 -9.70 1.88
N SER A 54 23.80 -9.67 3.08
CA SER A 54 24.17 -10.85 3.85
C SER A 54 23.00 -11.45 4.66
N GLU A 55 23.12 -12.70 5.04
CA GLU A 55 22.09 -13.47 5.73
C GLU A 55 21.74 -12.90 7.11
N ASP A 56 22.69 -12.27 7.80
CA ASP A 56 22.48 -11.57 9.08
C ASP A 56 21.54 -10.36 8.97
N MET A 57 21.23 -9.92 7.75
CA MET A 57 20.23 -8.89 7.45
C MET A 57 18.86 -9.47 7.02
N CYS A 58 18.61 -10.76 7.29
CA CYS A 58 17.35 -11.43 7.08
C CYS A 58 16.62 -11.64 8.42
N PHE A 59 15.43 -11.09 8.56
CA PHE A 59 14.62 -11.14 9.78
C PHE A 59 13.30 -11.86 9.51
N GLU A 60 12.74 -12.52 10.52
CA GLU A 60 11.46 -13.23 10.38
C GLU A 60 10.26 -12.28 10.51
N SER A 61 10.43 -11.16 11.20
CA SER A 61 9.37 -10.19 11.46
C SER A 61 9.88 -8.76 11.56
N ALA A 62 8.96 -7.80 11.45
CA ALA A 62 9.22 -6.39 11.72
C ALA A 62 9.64 -6.15 13.18
N GLN A 63 9.09 -6.96 14.11
CA GLN A 63 9.42 -6.87 15.52
C GLN A 63 10.88 -7.27 15.78
N GLU A 64 11.32 -8.41 15.22
CA GLU A 64 12.71 -8.86 15.32
C GLU A 64 13.68 -7.80 14.73
N LEU A 65 13.33 -7.21 13.59
CA LEU A 65 14.11 -6.12 13.01
C LEU A 65 14.17 -4.90 13.97
N ALA A 66 13.05 -4.53 14.57
CA ALA A 66 13.00 -3.39 15.50
C ALA A 66 13.89 -3.61 16.74
N GLU A 67 13.97 -4.84 17.26
CA GLU A 67 14.83 -5.22 18.39
C GLU A 67 16.33 -5.05 18.09
N LYS A 68 16.72 -5.07 16.82
CA LYS A 68 18.10 -4.78 16.39
C LYS A 68 18.40 -3.27 16.31
N GLY A 69 17.38 -2.43 16.49
CA GLY A 69 17.50 -0.99 16.32
C GLY A 69 17.55 -0.55 14.84
N ARG A 70 18.02 0.67 14.62
CA ARG A 70 18.05 1.24 13.26
C ARG A 70 19.29 0.78 12.49
N LEU A 71 19.09 -0.09 11.50
CA LEU A 71 20.15 -0.67 10.64
C LEU A 71 20.22 -0.04 9.23
N ALA A 72 19.23 0.80 8.87
CA ALA A 72 19.13 1.47 7.58
C ALA A 72 18.45 2.85 7.72
N ASP A 73 18.39 3.63 6.64
CA ASP A 73 17.75 4.93 6.63
C ASP A 73 16.23 4.82 6.62
N ALA A 74 15.69 3.85 5.88
CA ALA A 74 14.26 3.72 5.64
C ALA A 74 13.78 2.25 5.56
N ILE A 75 12.46 2.10 5.67
CA ILE A 75 11.73 0.85 5.47
C ILE A 75 10.86 0.96 4.21
N ILE A 76 10.82 -0.11 3.40
CA ILE A 76 9.81 -0.31 2.37
C ILE A 76 8.82 -1.35 2.91
N ASN A 77 7.69 -0.90 3.43
CA ASN A 77 6.68 -1.76 4.04
C ASN A 77 5.59 -2.12 3.02
N GLY A 78 5.59 -3.38 2.57
CA GLY A 78 4.61 -3.96 1.65
C GLY A 78 3.94 -5.20 2.22
N THR A 79 3.62 -5.18 3.52
CA THR A 79 2.84 -6.23 4.20
C THR A 79 1.38 -6.23 3.72
N MET A 80 0.52 -7.04 4.33
CA MET A 80 -0.92 -7.00 4.04
C MET A 80 -1.57 -5.82 4.72
N ASP A 81 -2.69 -5.36 4.17
CA ASP A 81 -3.43 -4.17 4.59
C ASP A 81 -3.66 -4.12 6.12
N ASN A 82 -4.12 -5.23 6.70
CA ASN A 82 -4.36 -5.38 8.15
C ASN A 82 -3.08 -5.52 9.00
N GLN A 83 -1.92 -5.62 8.38
CA GLN A 83 -0.63 -5.76 9.08
C GLN A 83 0.19 -4.46 9.06
N HIS A 84 -0.26 -3.45 8.31
CA HIS A 84 0.52 -2.23 8.12
C HIS A 84 0.85 -1.54 9.44
N ILE A 85 -0.10 -1.41 10.35
CA ILE A 85 0.11 -0.70 11.62
C ILE A 85 0.95 -1.52 12.58
N GLU A 86 0.68 -2.82 12.68
CA GLU A 86 1.45 -3.75 13.52
C GLU A 86 2.93 -3.77 13.13
N THR A 87 3.22 -3.75 11.82
CA THR A 87 4.60 -3.78 11.32
C THR A 87 5.26 -2.41 11.26
N ALA A 88 4.48 -1.32 11.14
CA ALA A 88 5.02 0.04 11.03
C ALA A 88 5.43 0.62 12.39
N ILE A 89 4.57 0.49 13.41
CA ILE A 89 4.78 1.14 14.72
C ILE A 89 6.12 0.80 15.36
N PRO A 90 6.52 -0.48 15.52
CA PRO A 90 7.79 -0.81 16.17
C PRO A 90 9.00 -0.24 15.40
N LEU A 91 8.91 -0.15 14.07
CA LEU A 91 9.98 0.38 13.23
C LEU A 91 10.06 1.92 13.28
N LEU A 92 8.93 2.59 13.34
CA LEU A 92 8.88 4.04 13.56
C LEU A 92 9.40 4.42 14.95
N ASP A 93 9.10 3.60 15.98
CA ASP A 93 9.59 3.85 17.35
C ASP A 93 11.12 3.74 17.48
N VAL A 94 11.78 3.00 16.59
CA VAL A 94 13.26 2.99 16.52
C VAL A 94 13.83 3.98 15.50
N GLY A 95 12.98 4.84 14.93
CA GLY A 95 13.40 6.03 14.17
C GLY A 95 13.61 5.81 12.68
N TYR A 96 13.03 4.78 12.07
CA TYR A 96 13.05 4.64 10.62
C TYR A 96 12.13 5.64 9.93
N ASP A 97 12.53 6.15 8.77
CA ASP A 97 11.61 6.67 7.76
C ASP A 97 10.94 5.51 7.01
N MET A 98 9.75 5.71 6.42
CA MET A 98 8.99 4.60 5.84
C MET A 98 8.30 4.96 4.52
N LEU A 99 8.45 4.10 3.53
CA LEU A 99 7.56 4.00 2.37
C LEU A 99 6.54 2.89 2.66
N LEU A 100 5.27 3.26 2.87
CA LEU A 100 4.21 2.35 3.30
C LEU A 100 3.21 2.10 2.17
N GLU A 101 2.91 0.82 1.90
CA GLU A 101 1.88 0.44 0.93
C GLU A 101 0.49 0.93 1.35
N LYS A 102 -0.34 1.12 0.33
CA LYS A 102 -1.75 1.51 0.48
C LYS A 102 -2.67 0.26 0.53
N PRO A 103 -3.84 0.34 1.17
CA PRO A 103 -4.27 1.40 2.07
C PRO A 103 -3.44 1.40 3.34
N PHE A 104 -3.00 2.56 3.80
CA PHE A 104 -2.04 2.66 4.91
C PHE A 104 -2.62 2.26 6.28
N ALA A 105 -3.95 2.19 6.39
CA ALA A 105 -4.69 1.75 7.57
C ALA A 105 -6.05 1.19 7.13
N VAL A 106 -6.66 0.34 7.92
CA VAL A 106 -7.97 -0.27 7.64
C VAL A 106 -9.14 0.42 8.36
N ASN A 107 -8.83 1.31 9.31
CA ASN A 107 -9.79 2.13 10.04
C ASN A 107 -9.16 3.45 10.51
N GLU A 108 -9.99 4.35 11.06
CA GLU A 108 -9.55 5.66 11.54
C GLU A 108 -8.59 5.57 12.72
N GLU A 109 -8.85 4.67 13.68
CA GLU A 109 -7.99 4.49 14.86
C GLU A 109 -6.56 4.15 14.47
N GLU A 110 -6.40 3.22 13.53
CA GLU A 110 -5.10 2.85 12.98
C GLU A 110 -4.41 4.02 12.27
N ALA A 111 -5.16 4.77 11.47
CA ALA A 111 -4.63 5.95 10.79
C ALA A 111 -4.11 7.01 11.76
N LEU A 112 -4.88 7.30 12.82
CA LEU A 112 -4.48 8.23 13.88
C LEU A 112 -3.29 7.72 14.68
N LYS A 113 -3.22 6.42 14.97
CA LYS A 113 -2.09 5.78 15.64
C LYS A 113 -0.80 5.89 14.83
N LEU A 114 -0.87 5.62 13.53
CA LEU A 114 0.27 5.77 12.62
C LEU A 114 0.78 7.21 12.61
N LYS A 115 -0.14 8.18 12.44
CA LYS A 115 0.18 9.60 12.44
C LYS A 115 0.87 10.02 13.73
N ALA A 116 0.26 9.70 14.88
CA ALA A 116 0.81 10.05 16.19
C ALA A 116 2.21 9.46 16.42
N CYS A 117 2.43 8.20 15.99
CA CYS A 117 3.73 7.55 16.11
C CYS A 117 4.79 8.23 15.21
N ALA A 118 4.44 8.54 13.97
CA ALA A 118 5.34 9.21 13.05
C ALA A 118 5.73 10.61 13.56
N GLU A 119 4.75 11.40 14.05
CA GLU A 119 4.98 12.73 14.62
C GLU A 119 5.85 12.68 15.89
N LYS A 120 5.56 11.75 16.81
CA LYS A 120 6.34 11.53 18.05
C LYS A 120 7.82 11.27 17.76
N ASN A 121 8.10 10.47 16.74
CA ASN A 121 9.45 10.02 16.40
C ASN A 121 10.12 10.91 15.33
N ASN A 122 9.45 11.96 14.86
CA ASN A 122 9.91 12.82 13.75
C ASN A 122 10.27 12.00 12.50
N SER A 123 9.55 10.89 12.27
CA SER A 123 9.73 10.00 11.12
C SER A 123 8.89 10.45 9.94
N LYS A 124 9.44 10.31 8.74
CA LYS A 124 8.71 10.57 7.48
C LYS A 124 8.04 9.29 7.03
N VAL A 125 6.72 9.31 6.93
CA VAL A 125 5.93 8.22 6.35
C VAL A 125 5.35 8.68 5.02
N MET A 126 5.79 8.03 3.94
CA MET A 126 5.29 8.26 2.59
C MET A 126 4.37 7.12 2.19
N ILE A 127 3.13 7.43 1.86
CA ILE A 127 2.16 6.43 1.41
C ILE A 127 2.32 6.18 -0.09
N CYS A 128 2.24 4.92 -0.51
CA CYS A 128 2.37 4.50 -1.91
C CYS A 128 1.16 4.88 -2.79
N HIS A 129 0.75 6.14 -2.75
CA HIS A 129 -0.23 6.70 -3.68
C HIS A 129 0.43 7.01 -5.02
N VAL A 130 0.84 5.96 -5.71
CA VAL A 130 1.72 5.99 -6.88
C VAL A 130 1.16 6.80 -8.06
N LEU A 131 -0.16 6.98 -8.15
CA LEU A 131 -0.78 7.71 -9.25
C LEU A 131 -0.34 9.18 -9.31
N ARG A 132 -0.06 9.82 -8.17
CA ARG A 132 0.47 11.19 -8.12
C ARG A 132 1.77 11.36 -8.91
N TYR A 133 2.56 10.30 -9.04
CA TYR A 133 3.88 10.29 -9.66
C TYR A 133 3.85 9.83 -11.12
N THR A 134 2.67 9.51 -11.65
CA THR A 134 2.54 9.18 -13.06
C THR A 134 2.56 10.46 -13.91
N PRO A 135 3.19 10.44 -15.10
CA PRO A 135 3.24 11.62 -15.99
C PRO A 135 1.85 12.18 -16.30
N PHE A 136 0.84 11.30 -16.43
CA PHE A 136 -0.53 11.70 -16.73
C PHE A 136 -1.14 12.57 -15.62
N TYR A 137 -1.23 12.07 -14.38
CA TYR A 137 -1.83 12.84 -13.28
C TYR A 137 -0.97 14.04 -12.88
N TYR A 138 0.35 13.91 -12.97
CA TYR A 138 1.24 15.02 -12.70
C TYR A 138 1.02 16.18 -13.68
N SER A 139 0.88 15.88 -14.99
CA SER A 139 0.57 16.89 -16.01
C SER A 139 -0.76 17.61 -15.74
N ILE A 140 -1.80 16.87 -15.33
CA ILE A 140 -3.09 17.46 -14.95
C ILE A 140 -2.91 18.43 -13.78
N LYS A 141 -2.20 17.99 -12.73
CA LYS A 141 -1.95 18.83 -11.54
C LYS A 141 -1.22 20.12 -11.86
N GLU A 142 -0.19 20.06 -12.72
CA GLU A 142 0.54 21.26 -13.15
C GLU A 142 -0.35 22.22 -13.94
N ARG A 143 -1.23 21.74 -14.81
CA ARG A 143 -2.19 22.58 -15.54
C ARG A 143 -3.19 23.27 -14.61
N ILE A 144 -3.71 22.53 -13.62
CA ILE A 144 -4.57 23.10 -12.57
C ILE A 144 -3.83 24.20 -11.81
N LYS A 145 -2.61 23.90 -11.35
CA LYS A 145 -1.76 24.84 -10.61
C LYS A 145 -1.44 26.12 -11.40
N ASN A 146 -1.26 25.99 -12.71
CA ASN A 146 -1.00 27.12 -13.60
C ASN A 146 -2.27 27.91 -13.96
N GLY A 147 -3.44 27.51 -13.47
CA GLY A 147 -4.72 28.18 -13.74
C GLY A 147 -5.27 27.96 -15.15
N GLU A 148 -4.77 26.97 -15.89
CA GLU A 148 -5.16 26.73 -17.29
C GLU A 148 -6.64 26.37 -17.46
N ILE A 149 -7.28 25.84 -16.42
CA ILE A 149 -8.71 25.48 -16.43
C ILE A 149 -9.55 26.32 -15.45
N GLY A 150 -8.92 27.28 -14.76
CA GLY A 150 -9.58 28.07 -13.70
C GLY A 150 -9.88 27.22 -12.45
N ASP A 151 -10.95 27.61 -11.73
CA ASP A 151 -11.35 26.92 -10.51
C ASP A 151 -12.03 25.58 -10.81
N ILE A 152 -11.70 24.56 -10.02
CA ILE A 152 -12.33 23.24 -10.14
C ILE A 152 -13.70 23.30 -9.48
N ILE A 153 -14.76 23.11 -10.26
CA ILE A 153 -16.15 23.07 -9.77
C ILE A 153 -16.63 21.65 -9.50
N ASN A 154 -16.13 20.66 -10.27
CA ASN A 154 -16.52 19.26 -10.13
C ASN A 154 -15.35 18.36 -10.55
N ILE A 155 -15.22 17.23 -9.85
CA ILE A 155 -14.32 16.11 -10.26
C ILE A 155 -15.16 14.84 -10.26
N GLN A 156 -15.12 14.13 -11.38
CA GLN A 156 -15.66 12.77 -11.48
C GLN A 156 -14.55 11.79 -11.80
N THR A 157 -14.42 10.75 -10.99
CA THR A 157 -13.53 9.63 -11.24
C THR A 157 -14.33 8.35 -11.43
N THR A 158 -13.79 7.43 -12.22
CA THR A 158 -14.43 6.13 -12.45
C THR A 158 -13.35 5.04 -12.43
N GLU A 159 -13.44 4.12 -11.48
CA GLU A 159 -12.52 3.00 -11.36
C GLU A 159 -13.18 1.73 -11.90
N HIS A 160 -12.76 1.29 -13.08
CA HIS A 160 -13.15 0.03 -13.68
C HIS A 160 -12.10 -1.04 -13.37
N VAL A 161 -12.28 -1.78 -12.27
CA VAL A 161 -11.39 -2.90 -11.96
C VAL A 161 -11.53 -3.97 -13.03
N SER A 162 -10.43 -4.29 -13.72
CA SER A 162 -10.45 -5.30 -14.79
C SER A 162 -10.91 -6.66 -14.27
N TYR A 163 -11.59 -7.43 -15.10
CA TYR A 163 -12.06 -8.78 -14.75
C TYR A 163 -10.94 -9.67 -14.20
N HIS A 164 -9.77 -9.65 -14.82
CA HIS A 164 -8.62 -10.43 -14.35
C HIS A 164 -8.21 -10.01 -12.93
N HIS A 165 -8.03 -8.73 -12.70
CA HIS A 165 -7.63 -8.23 -11.37
C HIS A 165 -8.70 -8.47 -10.30
N LEU A 166 -9.97 -8.26 -10.65
CA LEU A 166 -11.08 -8.58 -9.75
C LEU A 166 -11.07 -10.06 -9.36
N SER A 167 -11.03 -10.96 -10.36
CA SER A 167 -11.12 -12.40 -10.12
C SER A 167 -9.92 -12.97 -9.36
N THR A 168 -8.71 -12.50 -9.63
CA THR A 168 -7.48 -13.03 -9.02
C THR A 168 -7.19 -12.45 -7.64
N SER A 169 -7.61 -11.22 -7.35
CA SER A 169 -7.33 -10.55 -6.09
C SER A 169 -8.51 -10.58 -5.12
N TYR A 170 -9.70 -10.20 -5.59
CA TYR A 170 -10.88 -9.97 -4.74
C TYR A 170 -11.87 -11.14 -4.73
N VAL A 171 -11.85 -12.02 -5.72
CA VAL A 171 -12.73 -13.20 -5.77
C VAL A 171 -12.03 -14.45 -5.29
N ARG A 172 -10.78 -14.68 -5.67
CA ARG A 172 -10.01 -15.92 -5.39
C ARG A 172 -8.71 -15.64 -4.59
N GLY A 173 -8.33 -14.39 -4.44
CA GLY A 173 -7.06 -13.99 -3.84
C GLY A 173 -7.15 -13.65 -2.37
N LYS A 174 -6.12 -12.98 -1.88
CA LYS A 174 -5.97 -12.64 -0.47
C LYS A 174 -7.03 -11.66 0.05
N TRP A 175 -7.63 -10.86 -0.82
CA TRP A 175 -8.69 -9.89 -0.52
C TRP A 175 -10.10 -10.46 -0.74
N ALA A 176 -10.24 -11.77 -0.94
CA ALA A 176 -11.54 -12.42 -1.15
C ALA A 176 -12.37 -12.53 0.14
N ASN A 177 -11.73 -12.48 1.29
CA ASN A 177 -12.36 -12.56 2.60
C ASN A 177 -11.98 -11.33 3.42
N SER A 178 -12.98 -10.51 3.76
CA SER A 178 -12.81 -9.29 4.57
C SER A 178 -12.29 -9.57 5.97
N ASP A 179 -12.64 -10.72 6.57
CA ASP A 179 -12.16 -11.12 7.91
C ASP A 179 -10.65 -11.36 7.93
N ASN A 180 -10.06 -11.67 6.77
CA ASN A 180 -8.62 -11.91 6.65
C ASN A 180 -7.83 -10.66 6.26
N CYS A 181 -8.38 -9.80 5.41
CA CYS A 181 -7.68 -8.60 4.93
C CYS A 181 -8.10 -7.31 5.64
N HIS A 182 -9.23 -7.33 6.34
CA HIS A 182 -9.87 -6.21 7.04
C HIS A 182 -10.13 -4.99 6.16
N THR A 183 -10.11 -5.16 4.83
CA THR A 183 -10.37 -4.10 3.87
C THR A 183 -11.51 -4.43 2.95
N THR A 184 -12.27 -3.40 2.58
CA THR A 184 -13.24 -3.49 1.49
C THR A 184 -12.56 -3.24 0.14
N MET A 185 -13.20 -3.69 -0.95
CA MET A 185 -12.73 -3.36 -2.30
C MET A 185 -12.69 -1.84 -2.53
N LEU A 186 -13.63 -1.08 -1.96
CA LEU A 186 -13.65 0.38 -2.02
C LEU A 186 -12.36 0.96 -1.42
N LEU A 187 -11.99 0.57 -0.19
CA LEU A 187 -10.78 1.06 0.45
C LEU A 187 -9.52 0.58 -0.29
N ALA A 188 -9.44 -0.69 -0.65
CA ALA A 188 -8.26 -1.26 -1.29
C ALA A 188 -7.98 -0.71 -2.71
N LYS A 189 -9.01 -0.25 -3.44
CA LYS A 189 -8.89 0.28 -4.81
C LYS A 189 -9.10 1.78 -4.87
N CYS A 190 -10.24 2.28 -4.40
CA CYS A 190 -10.60 3.69 -4.59
C CYS A 190 -9.86 4.65 -3.64
N CYS A 191 -9.00 4.14 -2.75
CA CYS A 191 -8.06 5.01 -2.02
C CYS A 191 -7.16 5.81 -2.98
N HIS A 192 -6.83 5.29 -4.17
CA HIS A 192 -6.12 6.04 -5.20
C HIS A 192 -6.95 7.17 -5.77
N ASP A 193 -8.23 6.92 -6.07
CA ASP A 193 -9.15 7.92 -6.62
C ASP A 193 -9.40 9.04 -5.61
N MET A 194 -9.66 8.67 -4.36
CA MET A 194 -9.80 9.64 -3.27
C MET A 194 -8.54 10.47 -3.09
N ASP A 195 -7.37 9.86 -3.13
CA ASP A 195 -6.09 10.53 -3.03
C ASP A 195 -5.87 11.53 -4.17
N ILE A 196 -6.16 11.13 -5.42
CA ILE A 196 -6.05 12.01 -6.60
C ILE A 196 -7.01 13.18 -6.49
N MET A 197 -8.29 12.95 -6.13
CA MET A 197 -9.27 14.02 -5.95
C MET A 197 -8.80 15.01 -4.88
N MET A 198 -8.39 14.53 -3.70
CA MET A 198 -7.88 15.39 -2.64
C MET A 198 -6.62 16.16 -3.06
N TRP A 199 -5.73 15.51 -3.81
CA TRP A 199 -4.53 16.16 -4.32
C TRP A 199 -4.83 17.23 -5.37
N MET A 200 -5.78 16.99 -6.27
CA MET A 200 -6.22 18.00 -7.26
C MET A 200 -6.85 19.23 -6.58
N MET A 201 -7.69 19.00 -5.56
CA MET A 201 -8.36 20.05 -4.79
C MET A 201 -7.44 20.79 -3.79
N SER A 202 -6.27 20.25 -3.51
CA SER A 202 -5.14 20.78 -2.71
C SER A 202 -5.48 21.32 -1.30
N GLU A 203 -6.28 22.35 -1.20
CA GLU A 203 -6.51 23.12 0.05
C GLU A 203 -7.94 22.96 0.58
N THR A 204 -8.79 22.25 -0.19
CA THR A 204 -10.20 22.05 0.15
C THR A 204 -10.39 20.73 0.90
N LYS A 205 -11.22 20.75 1.93
CA LYS A 205 -11.61 19.52 2.64
C LYS A 205 -13.05 19.18 2.32
N PRO A 206 -13.42 17.90 2.14
CA PRO A 206 -14.81 17.50 1.98
C PRO A 206 -15.61 17.85 3.24
N SER A 207 -16.79 18.44 3.09
CA SER A 207 -17.69 18.77 4.16
C SER A 207 -18.72 17.67 4.43
N GLN A 208 -19.03 16.88 3.40
CA GLN A 208 -19.98 15.77 3.48
C GLN A 208 -19.54 14.63 2.59
N ILE A 209 -19.83 13.41 3.00
CA ILE A 209 -19.58 12.18 2.23
C ILE A 209 -20.85 11.34 2.25
N SER A 210 -21.26 10.81 1.09
CA SER A 210 -22.32 9.82 0.95
C SER A 210 -21.79 8.65 0.13
N SER A 211 -22.14 7.42 0.52
CA SER A 211 -21.71 6.21 -0.19
C SER A 211 -22.90 5.30 -0.46
N PHE A 212 -22.93 4.74 -1.65
CA PHE A 212 -23.93 3.76 -2.07
C PHE A 212 -23.21 2.58 -2.73
N GLY A 213 -23.67 1.37 -2.46
CA GLY A 213 -23.07 0.19 -3.05
C GLY A 213 -24.04 -0.97 -3.16
N SER A 214 -23.71 -1.93 -4.02
CA SER A 214 -24.48 -3.17 -4.13
C SER A 214 -23.58 -4.35 -4.51
N LYS A 215 -23.97 -5.55 -4.08
CA LYS A 215 -23.33 -6.82 -4.38
C LYS A 215 -24.28 -7.64 -5.26
N TYR A 216 -24.31 -7.31 -6.55
CA TYR A 216 -25.25 -7.95 -7.47
C TYR A 216 -24.75 -9.31 -8.00
N GLN A 217 -23.51 -9.37 -8.48
CA GLN A 217 -22.94 -10.53 -9.18
C GLN A 217 -22.47 -11.65 -8.24
N PHE A 218 -21.92 -11.29 -7.09
CA PHE A 218 -21.24 -12.23 -6.19
C PHE A 218 -22.10 -12.57 -4.97
N ARG A 219 -23.35 -13.00 -5.22
CA ARG A 219 -24.28 -13.48 -4.19
C ARG A 219 -24.18 -15.00 -4.07
N PRO A 220 -24.53 -15.61 -2.92
CA PRO A 220 -24.53 -17.06 -2.74
C PRO A 220 -25.36 -17.80 -3.81
N GLU A 221 -26.42 -17.19 -4.30
CA GLU A 221 -27.28 -17.70 -5.36
C GLU A 221 -26.71 -17.52 -6.78
N CYS A 222 -25.77 -16.60 -6.98
CA CYS A 222 -25.05 -16.40 -8.24
C CYS A 222 -23.83 -17.32 -8.32
N ARG A 223 -24.07 -18.63 -8.45
CA ARG A 223 -22.99 -19.63 -8.50
C ARG A 223 -22.40 -19.72 -9.88
N LEU A 224 -21.08 -19.59 -9.97
CA LEU A 224 -20.36 -19.93 -11.19
C LEU A 224 -20.09 -21.44 -11.19
N TYR A 225 -20.44 -22.11 -12.28
CA TYR A 225 -20.18 -23.53 -12.49
C TYR A 225 -18.93 -23.69 -13.36
N GLU A 226 -18.00 -24.47 -12.91
CA GLU A 226 -16.89 -24.94 -13.73
C GLU A 226 -16.96 -26.47 -13.69
N ASN A 227 -17.17 -27.10 -14.86
CA ASN A 227 -17.22 -28.56 -15.04
C ASN A 227 -18.22 -29.29 -14.12
N GLY A 228 -19.40 -28.71 -13.90
CA GLY A 228 -20.48 -29.33 -13.10
C GLY A 228 -20.30 -29.27 -11.59
N SER A 229 -19.23 -28.67 -11.08
CA SER A 229 -19.01 -28.41 -9.65
C SER A 229 -19.32 -26.97 -9.29
N VAL A 230 -19.97 -26.79 -8.13
CA VAL A 230 -20.30 -25.46 -7.58
C VAL A 230 -19.07 -24.86 -6.95
N LEU A 231 -18.52 -23.80 -7.56
CA LEU A 231 -17.53 -22.95 -6.89
C LEU A 231 -18.25 -22.12 -5.80
N LYS A 232 -18.07 -22.47 -4.54
CA LYS A 232 -18.45 -21.61 -3.42
C LYS A 232 -17.49 -20.41 -3.41
N ILE A 233 -17.97 -19.29 -3.91
CA ILE A 233 -17.27 -18.02 -3.77
C ILE A 233 -17.83 -17.35 -2.52
N ASN A 234 -17.16 -17.50 -1.41
CA ASN A 234 -17.44 -16.70 -0.22
C ASN A 234 -16.81 -15.32 -0.42
N ILE A 235 -17.59 -14.38 -0.91
CA ILE A 235 -17.20 -12.98 -0.94
C ILE A 235 -18.13 -12.25 0.02
N ASP A 236 -17.64 -12.07 1.22
CA ASP A 236 -18.25 -11.14 2.16
C ASP A 236 -17.68 -9.74 1.89
N ILE A 237 -18.31 -9.04 0.95
CA ILE A 237 -18.09 -7.61 0.79
C ILE A 237 -19.13 -6.94 1.71
N GLU A 238 -18.80 -6.79 2.97
CA GLU A 238 -19.55 -5.89 3.84
C GLU A 238 -19.22 -4.45 3.45
N LEU A 239 -20.20 -3.76 2.93
CA LEU A 239 -20.19 -2.30 2.87
C LEU A 239 -20.57 -1.83 4.27
N GLN A 240 -19.59 -1.47 5.09
CA GLN A 240 -19.85 -0.72 6.32
C GLN A 240 -20.21 0.72 5.91
N TYR A 241 -21.41 1.13 6.32
CA TYR A 241 -21.93 2.49 6.16
C TYR A 241 -21.29 3.46 7.15
#